data_29904d123622539ffc063d7dfbd78fcf
#
_entry.id   29904d123622539ffc063d7dfbd78fcf
#
_cell.length_a   1.000
_cell.length_b   1.000
_cell.length_c   1.000
_cell.angle_alpha   90.00
_cell.angle_beta   90.00
_cell.angle_gamma   90.00
#
_symmetry.space_group_name_H-M   'P 1'
#
loop_
_entity.id
_entity.type
_entity.pdbx_description
1 polymer ?
#
loop_
_entity_poly.entity_id
_entity_poly.type
_entity_poly.pdbx_seq_one_letter_code
_entity_poly.pdbx_strand_id
1 'polypeptide(L)'
;AQEQEEAKENLQRQVIRLLDDVEGAARGDLTVQAEVTADVLGAVADAFNLTIQNLRDIVQQVKVAAREVTKGATNSETFARALSSDALRQAEELAVTLNSVQVMTDSIQRVAEAAREAEAVARDASEIALKGGEAVENTVAGILEIRETVAETTRKVKRLAESSQEISKIVALISQIASRTNLLALNASIEAARAGESGRGFAIVADEVRQLADKSAKSLKEIEQIVMQIQSETGSVMTAMEEGTQQVIKGTKLAEEAKRSLENIIQVANRIDILVRSITTDTVEQTETSRAVAHVMQSVELTAQETSQEAQRVSGALQHLVGVSRDLISSVERFRVETAESR
;
A
#
# COMPACT_ATOMS: atom_id res chain seq x y z
N ALA A 1 59.15 -84.36 68.52
CA ALA A 1 57.71 -84.29 68.86
C ALA A 1 57.28 -82.83 69.16
N GLN A 2 58.04 -82.07 70.03
CA GLN A 2 57.64 -80.71 70.41
C GLN A 2 57.62 -79.68 69.21
N GLU A 3 58.63 -79.77 68.31
CA GLU A 3 58.66 -78.87 67.13
C GLU A 3 57.46 -79.12 66.13
N GLN A 4 56.95 -80.37 66.07
CA GLN A 4 55.78 -80.67 65.20
C GLN A 4 54.49 -80.22 65.83
N GLU A 5 54.36 -80.21 67.16
CA GLU A 5 53.17 -79.70 67.88
C GLU A 5 53.11 -78.20 67.83
N GLU A 6 54.26 -77.49 68.00
CA GLU A 6 54.35 -75.98 67.86
C GLU A 6 54.07 -75.59 66.43
N ALA A 7 54.57 -76.29 65.44
CA ALA A 7 54.30 -76.03 64.02
C ALA A 7 52.79 -76.16 63.66
N LYS A 8 52.16 -77.22 64.26
CA LYS A 8 50.74 -77.53 64.10
C LYS A 8 49.86 -76.41 64.77
N GLU A 9 50.22 -76.04 66.02
CA GLU A 9 49.51 -74.93 66.70
C GLU A 9 49.66 -73.59 66.02
N ASN A 10 50.85 -73.36 65.44
CA ASN A 10 51.08 -72.10 64.65
C ASN A 10 50.23 -72.09 63.36
N LEU A 11 50.23 -73.26 62.65
CA LEU A 11 49.40 -73.42 61.44
C LEU A 11 47.90 -73.28 61.77
N GLN A 12 47.40 -73.84 62.86
CA GLN A 12 46.00 -73.71 63.31
C GLN A 12 45.66 -72.19 63.59
N ARG A 13 46.54 -71.47 64.27
CA ARG A 13 46.32 -70.05 64.54
C ARG A 13 46.28 -69.20 63.27
N GLN A 14 47.17 -69.47 62.32
CA GLN A 14 47.22 -68.79 61.03
C GLN A 14 45.94 -69.07 60.20
N VAL A 15 45.43 -70.31 60.16
CA VAL A 15 44.19 -70.70 59.50
C VAL A 15 43.01 -69.95 60.14
N ILE A 16 42.93 -69.92 61.53
CA ILE A 16 41.84 -69.15 62.17
C ILE A 16 41.85 -67.66 61.87
N ARG A 17 43.06 -67.02 61.83
CA ARG A 17 43.14 -65.58 61.44
C ARG A 17 42.72 -65.40 60.01
N LEU A 18 43.19 -66.23 59.06
CA LEU A 18 42.80 -66.10 57.65
C LEU A 18 41.24 -66.26 57.47
N LEU A 19 40.67 -67.22 58.25
CA LEU A 19 39.21 -67.43 58.24
C LEU A 19 38.46 -66.18 58.79
N ASP A 20 39.00 -65.51 59.82
CA ASP A 20 38.41 -64.31 60.42
C ASP A 20 38.51 -63.17 59.42
N ASP A 21 39.62 -62.99 58.73
CA ASP A 21 39.80 -62.01 57.60
C ASP A 21 38.83 -62.29 56.43
N VAL A 22 38.69 -63.56 56.01
CA VAL A 22 37.73 -63.97 55.00
C VAL A 22 36.27 -63.69 55.43
N GLU A 23 35.94 -64.00 56.71
CA GLU A 23 34.60 -63.71 57.29
C GLU A 23 34.37 -62.18 57.36
N GLY A 24 35.37 -61.37 57.72
CA GLY A 24 35.32 -59.93 57.68
C GLY A 24 35.00 -59.37 56.27
N ALA A 25 35.73 -59.88 55.28
CA ALA A 25 35.48 -59.54 53.88
C ALA A 25 34.10 -59.97 53.37
N ALA A 26 33.64 -61.18 53.77
CA ALA A 26 32.29 -61.66 53.44
C ALA A 26 31.18 -60.79 54.03
N ARG A 27 31.42 -60.18 55.20
CA ARG A 27 30.51 -59.16 55.82
C ARG A 27 30.58 -57.81 55.17
N GLY A 28 31.48 -57.59 54.15
CA GLY A 28 31.64 -56.38 53.40
C GLY A 28 32.81 -55.49 53.87
N ASP A 29 33.61 -55.92 54.83
CA ASP A 29 34.83 -55.19 55.20
C ASP A 29 35.98 -55.53 54.26
N LEU A 30 36.15 -54.72 53.19
CA LEU A 30 37.22 -54.85 52.24
C LEU A 30 38.54 -54.14 52.70
N THR A 31 38.60 -53.67 53.95
CA THR A 31 39.81 -53.05 54.50
C THR A 31 40.75 -54.14 55.10
N VAL A 32 40.25 -55.38 55.30
CA VAL A 32 40.99 -56.49 55.82
C VAL A 32 42.21 -56.88 54.95
N GLN A 33 43.30 -57.29 55.59
CA GLN A 33 44.48 -57.75 54.94
C GLN A 33 45.08 -58.95 55.69
N ALA A 34 45.06 -60.12 55.06
CA ALA A 34 45.61 -61.29 55.60
C ALA A 34 47.14 -61.27 55.68
N GLU A 35 47.73 -61.81 56.77
CA GLU A 35 49.16 -61.84 56.99
C GLU A 35 49.82 -62.85 55.99
N VAL A 36 50.76 -62.39 55.16
CA VAL A 36 51.45 -63.24 54.18
C VAL A 36 52.67 -63.86 54.85
N THR A 37 52.62 -65.18 55.08
CA THR A 37 53.68 -65.98 55.69
C THR A 37 54.51 -66.73 54.64
N ALA A 38 55.70 -67.24 55.00
CA ALA A 38 56.61 -67.88 54.04
C ALA A 38 56.27 -69.36 53.75
N ASP A 39 55.03 -69.81 54.07
CA ASP A 39 54.51 -71.14 53.90
C ASP A 39 53.37 -71.25 52.87
N VAL A 40 52.73 -72.40 52.72
CA VAL A 40 51.62 -72.61 51.78
C VAL A 40 50.41 -71.70 52.06
N LEU A 41 50.17 -71.36 53.34
CA LEU A 41 49.09 -70.41 53.71
C LEU A 41 49.42 -69.00 53.29
N GLY A 42 50.67 -68.59 53.24
CA GLY A 42 51.08 -67.25 52.71
C GLY A 42 50.70 -67.08 51.27
N ALA A 43 50.82 -68.12 50.42
CA ALA A 43 50.36 -68.00 49.01
C ALA A 43 48.78 -67.87 48.93
N VAL A 44 48.06 -68.52 49.85
CA VAL A 44 46.61 -68.32 49.90
C VAL A 44 46.24 -66.91 50.39
N ALA A 45 46.95 -66.46 51.43
CA ALA A 45 46.76 -65.10 51.97
C ALA A 45 47.05 -64.00 50.92
N ASP A 46 48.12 -64.19 50.10
CA ASP A 46 48.47 -63.28 48.99
C ASP A 46 47.37 -63.28 47.92
N ALA A 47 46.91 -64.47 47.47
CA ALA A 47 45.83 -64.56 46.51
C ALA A 47 44.51 -63.94 47.04
N PHE A 48 44.22 -64.08 48.33
CA PHE A 48 43.10 -63.46 49.02
C PHE A 48 43.27 -61.93 49.01
N ASN A 49 44.40 -61.38 49.42
CA ASN A 49 44.71 -59.99 49.46
C ASN A 49 44.55 -59.36 48.06
N LEU A 50 45.04 -59.98 46.98
CA LEU A 50 44.86 -59.54 45.62
C LEU A 50 43.38 -59.54 45.24
N THR A 51 42.61 -60.50 45.61
CA THR A 51 41.15 -60.57 45.36
C THR A 51 40.43 -59.44 46.08
N ILE A 52 40.76 -59.19 47.37
CA ILE A 52 40.19 -58.04 48.13
C ILE A 52 40.57 -56.75 47.51
N GLN A 53 41.81 -56.53 47.04
CA GLN A 53 42.22 -55.34 46.37
C GLN A 53 41.42 -55.07 45.05
N ASN A 54 41.26 -56.09 44.21
CA ASN A 54 40.45 -56.02 43.03
C ASN A 54 38.99 -55.68 43.32
N LEU A 55 38.39 -56.32 44.38
CA LEU A 55 37.05 -55.98 44.79
C LEU A 55 36.92 -54.57 45.31
N ARG A 56 37.91 -54.05 46.02
CA ARG A 56 37.96 -52.65 46.52
C ARG A 56 37.98 -51.68 45.35
N ASP A 57 38.82 -51.96 44.38
CA ASP A 57 38.96 -51.10 43.15
C ASP A 57 37.64 -51.10 42.36
N ILE A 58 36.96 -52.22 42.19
CA ILE A 58 35.66 -52.32 41.54
C ILE A 58 34.62 -51.53 42.32
N VAL A 59 34.53 -51.64 43.64
CA VAL A 59 33.60 -50.91 44.49
C VAL A 59 33.84 -49.39 44.38
N GLN A 60 35.10 -48.92 44.37
CA GLN A 60 35.44 -47.55 44.20
C GLN A 60 35.03 -47.04 42.80
N GLN A 61 35.33 -47.77 41.75
CA GLN A 61 34.93 -47.45 40.38
C GLN A 61 33.41 -47.33 40.23
N VAL A 62 32.67 -48.27 40.79
CA VAL A 62 31.19 -48.25 40.80
C VAL A 62 30.65 -47.03 41.55
N LYS A 63 31.23 -46.70 42.71
CA LYS A 63 30.84 -45.45 43.45
C LYS A 63 31.07 -44.18 42.62
N VAL A 64 32.21 -44.05 41.97
CA VAL A 64 32.55 -42.90 41.13
C VAL A 64 31.57 -42.83 39.95
N ALA A 65 31.40 -43.95 39.22
CA ALA A 65 30.50 -44.01 38.06
C ALA A 65 29.04 -43.66 38.44
N ALA A 66 28.53 -44.20 39.55
CA ALA A 66 27.18 -43.90 40.02
C ALA A 66 27.01 -42.42 40.40
N ARG A 67 28.00 -41.78 41.01
CA ARG A 67 27.98 -40.36 41.31
C ARG A 67 27.97 -39.51 40.04
N GLU A 68 28.76 -39.87 39.04
CA GLU A 68 28.81 -39.21 37.73
C GLU A 68 27.47 -39.31 37.00
N VAL A 69 26.86 -40.52 37.02
CA VAL A 69 25.50 -40.73 36.47
C VAL A 69 24.46 -39.87 37.17
N THR A 70 24.51 -39.83 38.52
CA THR A 70 23.58 -38.97 39.30
C THR A 70 23.71 -37.49 38.92
N LYS A 71 24.96 -36.99 38.85
CA LYS A 71 25.23 -35.59 38.46
C LYS A 71 24.78 -35.29 37.03
N GLY A 72 25.08 -36.17 36.09
CA GLY A 72 24.66 -36.04 34.70
C GLY A 72 23.14 -36.04 34.55
N ALA A 73 22.48 -36.98 35.23
CA ALA A 73 21.00 -37.07 35.23
C ALA A 73 20.31 -35.82 35.82
N THR A 74 20.82 -35.32 36.95
CA THR A 74 20.29 -34.10 37.58
C THR A 74 20.44 -32.87 36.68
N ASN A 75 21.59 -32.71 36.02
CA ASN A 75 21.78 -31.63 35.05
C ASN A 75 20.83 -31.78 33.85
N SER A 76 20.71 -33.00 33.30
CA SER A 76 19.81 -33.26 32.16
C SER A 76 18.33 -33.06 32.54
N GLU A 77 17.93 -33.34 33.77
CA GLU A 77 16.57 -33.07 34.28
C GLU A 77 16.31 -31.55 34.29
N THR A 78 17.28 -30.76 34.72
CA THR A 78 17.14 -29.28 34.71
C THR A 78 16.93 -28.78 33.30
N PHE A 79 17.71 -29.26 32.32
CA PHE A 79 17.53 -28.94 30.91
C PHE A 79 16.17 -29.38 30.35
N ALA A 80 15.71 -30.61 30.70
CA ALA A 80 14.40 -31.09 30.26
C ALA A 80 13.26 -30.25 30.80
N ARG A 81 13.33 -29.80 32.05
CA ARG A 81 12.34 -28.88 32.62
C ARG A 81 12.34 -27.53 31.95
N ALA A 82 13.52 -26.95 31.69
CA ALA A 82 13.66 -25.69 30.95
C ALA A 82 13.09 -25.82 29.53
N LEU A 83 13.41 -26.89 28.81
CA LEU A 83 12.88 -27.19 27.48
C LEU A 83 11.34 -27.29 27.47
N SER A 84 10.73 -27.97 28.46
CA SER A 84 9.28 -28.02 28.59
C SER A 84 8.66 -26.65 28.81
N SER A 85 9.27 -25.81 29.65
CA SER A 85 8.80 -24.45 29.91
C SER A 85 8.90 -23.57 28.66
N ASP A 86 10.03 -23.64 27.94
CA ASP A 86 10.25 -22.85 26.70
C ASP A 86 9.29 -23.29 25.60
N ALA A 87 9.03 -24.59 25.47
CA ALA A 87 8.05 -25.09 24.50
C ALA A 87 6.63 -24.61 24.78
N LEU A 88 6.21 -24.58 26.06
CA LEU A 88 4.90 -24.01 26.44
C LEU A 88 4.80 -22.50 26.14
N ARG A 89 5.86 -21.73 26.45
CA ARG A 89 5.92 -20.31 26.12
C ARG A 89 5.86 -20.09 24.61
N GLN A 90 6.55 -20.93 23.84
CA GLN A 90 6.50 -20.89 22.37
C GLN A 90 5.08 -21.15 21.84
N ALA A 91 4.35 -22.11 22.40
CA ALA A 91 2.96 -22.38 22.03
C ALA A 91 2.04 -21.17 22.32
N GLU A 92 2.24 -20.47 23.43
CA GLU A 92 1.50 -19.25 23.76
C GLU A 92 1.81 -18.11 22.79
N GLU A 93 3.08 -17.89 22.46
CA GLU A 93 3.50 -16.88 21.48
C GLU A 93 2.94 -17.16 20.07
N LEU A 94 2.84 -18.44 19.71
CA LEU A 94 2.22 -18.88 18.44
C LEU A 94 0.72 -18.59 18.39
N ALA A 95 0.00 -18.79 19.49
CA ALA A 95 -1.42 -18.44 19.57
C ALA A 95 -1.66 -16.93 19.34
N VAL A 96 -0.81 -16.06 19.89
CA VAL A 96 -0.84 -14.61 19.62
C VAL A 96 -0.53 -14.31 18.15
N THR A 97 0.45 -15.01 17.57
CA THR A 97 0.83 -14.86 16.17
C THR A 97 -0.31 -15.29 15.23
N LEU A 98 -0.99 -16.40 15.51
CA LEU A 98 -2.17 -16.85 14.76
C LEU A 98 -3.29 -15.81 14.77
N ASN A 99 -3.56 -15.18 15.91
CA ASN A 99 -4.51 -14.08 15.98
C ASN A 99 -4.08 -12.89 15.10
N SER A 100 -2.79 -12.57 15.06
CA SER A 100 -2.25 -11.53 14.19
C SER A 100 -2.41 -11.85 12.70
N VAL A 101 -2.24 -13.11 12.32
CA VAL A 101 -2.48 -13.60 10.96
C VAL A 101 -3.97 -13.49 10.59
N GLN A 102 -4.88 -13.76 11.54
CA GLN A 102 -6.31 -13.56 11.30
C GLN A 102 -6.64 -12.08 11.03
N VAL A 103 -6.14 -11.16 11.87
CA VAL A 103 -6.31 -9.72 11.67
C VAL A 103 -5.72 -9.25 10.34
N MET A 104 -4.58 -9.83 9.94
CA MET A 104 -3.98 -9.57 8.62
C MET A 104 -4.91 -10.03 7.49
N THR A 105 -5.50 -11.21 7.58
CA THR A 105 -6.44 -11.74 6.58
C THR A 105 -7.67 -10.85 6.44
N ASP A 106 -8.23 -10.39 7.55
CA ASP A 106 -9.37 -9.44 7.55
C ASP A 106 -8.99 -8.09 6.93
N SER A 107 -7.74 -7.66 7.12
CA SER A 107 -7.22 -6.42 6.50
C SER A 107 -7.06 -6.57 4.98
N ILE A 108 -6.55 -7.70 4.51
CA ILE A 108 -6.44 -8.02 3.09
C ILE A 108 -7.83 -8.01 2.42
N GLN A 109 -8.84 -8.55 3.08
CA GLN A 109 -10.21 -8.56 2.58
C GLN A 109 -10.77 -7.15 2.43
N ARG A 110 -10.54 -6.26 3.40
CA ARG A 110 -10.94 -4.84 3.30
C ARG A 110 -10.20 -4.12 2.16
N VAL A 111 -8.93 -4.42 1.93
CA VAL A 111 -8.18 -3.87 0.79
C VAL A 111 -8.79 -4.33 -0.53
N ALA A 112 -9.17 -5.60 -0.64
CA ALA A 112 -9.82 -6.13 -1.85
C ALA A 112 -11.20 -5.48 -2.09
N GLU A 113 -11.98 -5.18 -1.04
CA GLU A 113 -13.25 -4.47 -1.14
C GLU A 113 -13.05 -3.02 -1.59
N ALA A 114 -12.10 -2.29 -0.98
CA ALA A 114 -11.76 -0.92 -1.37
C ALA A 114 -11.24 -0.84 -2.82
N ALA A 115 -10.50 -1.85 -3.28
CA ALA A 115 -10.05 -1.95 -4.65
C ALA A 115 -11.23 -2.08 -5.63
N ARG A 116 -12.22 -2.92 -5.33
CA ARG A 116 -13.43 -3.05 -6.16
C ARG A 116 -14.25 -1.76 -6.22
N GLU A 117 -14.34 -1.04 -5.11
CA GLU A 117 -14.99 0.26 -5.06
C GLU A 117 -14.24 1.29 -5.93
N ALA A 118 -12.92 1.32 -5.84
CA ALA A 118 -12.09 2.19 -6.67
C ALA A 118 -12.22 1.88 -8.18
N GLU A 119 -12.36 0.58 -8.56
CA GLU A 119 -12.64 0.17 -9.93
C GLU A 119 -13.98 0.74 -10.43
N ALA A 120 -15.03 0.63 -9.62
CA ALA A 120 -16.34 1.16 -9.96
C ALA A 120 -16.30 2.69 -10.16
N VAL A 121 -15.68 3.41 -9.22
CA VAL A 121 -15.52 4.88 -9.30
C VAL A 121 -14.71 5.30 -10.54
N ALA A 122 -13.65 4.57 -10.87
CA ALA A 122 -12.84 4.84 -12.07
C ALA A 122 -13.66 4.63 -13.36
N ARG A 123 -14.46 3.58 -13.42
CA ARG A 123 -15.35 3.29 -14.55
C ARG A 123 -16.39 4.39 -14.72
N ASP A 124 -17.05 4.80 -13.63
CA ASP A 124 -18.04 5.87 -13.63
C ASP A 124 -17.41 7.21 -14.08
N ALA A 125 -16.22 7.54 -13.57
CA ALA A 125 -15.48 8.73 -13.98
C ALA A 125 -15.15 8.73 -15.48
N SER A 126 -14.76 7.57 -16.03
CA SER A 126 -14.51 7.41 -17.47
C SER A 126 -15.78 7.60 -18.29
N GLU A 127 -16.92 7.04 -17.86
CA GLU A 127 -18.22 7.18 -18.54
C GLU A 127 -18.70 8.64 -18.52
N ILE A 128 -18.61 9.32 -17.38
CA ILE A 128 -18.98 10.73 -17.24
C ILE A 128 -18.09 11.61 -18.13
N ALA A 129 -16.79 11.33 -18.18
CA ALA A 129 -15.86 12.07 -19.02
C ALA A 129 -16.14 11.85 -20.52
N LEU A 130 -16.50 10.65 -20.94
CA LEU A 130 -16.91 10.35 -22.32
C LEU A 130 -18.17 11.15 -22.70
N LYS A 131 -19.22 11.09 -21.88
CA LYS A 131 -20.47 11.87 -22.10
C LYS A 131 -20.21 13.37 -22.10
N GLY A 132 -19.32 13.83 -21.21
CA GLY A 132 -18.87 15.22 -21.18
C GLY A 132 -18.14 15.60 -22.47
N GLY A 133 -17.30 14.72 -22.99
CA GLY A 133 -16.61 14.91 -24.28
C GLY A 133 -17.56 15.07 -25.46
N GLU A 134 -18.60 14.25 -25.56
CA GLU A 134 -19.64 14.36 -26.56
C GLU A 134 -20.41 15.69 -26.47
N ALA A 135 -20.73 16.13 -25.23
CA ALA A 135 -21.41 17.41 -25.01
C ALA A 135 -20.53 18.61 -25.42
N VAL A 136 -19.24 18.55 -25.13
CA VAL A 136 -18.27 19.59 -25.60
C VAL A 136 -18.15 19.57 -27.12
N GLU A 137 -18.14 18.43 -27.78
CA GLU A 137 -18.07 18.30 -29.24
C GLU A 137 -19.31 18.91 -29.92
N ASN A 138 -20.51 18.66 -29.36
CA ASN A 138 -21.74 19.32 -29.79
C ASN A 138 -21.71 20.83 -29.59
N THR A 139 -21.10 21.28 -28.48
CA THR A 139 -20.90 22.72 -28.21
C THR A 139 -19.97 23.36 -29.23
N VAL A 140 -18.87 22.70 -29.61
CA VAL A 140 -17.97 23.17 -30.68
C VAL A 140 -18.69 23.28 -32.02
N ALA A 141 -19.51 22.30 -32.39
CA ALA A 141 -20.32 22.34 -33.61
C ALA A 141 -21.27 23.53 -33.61
N GLY A 142 -21.99 23.80 -32.51
CA GLY A 142 -22.85 24.99 -32.39
C GLY A 142 -22.09 26.32 -32.46
N ILE A 143 -20.88 26.39 -31.88
CA ILE A 143 -20.01 27.56 -31.97
C ILE A 143 -19.58 27.82 -33.43
N LEU A 144 -19.31 26.77 -34.22
CA LEU A 144 -18.96 26.89 -35.63
C LEU A 144 -20.14 27.41 -36.45
N GLU A 145 -21.38 27.00 -36.17
CA GLU A 145 -22.61 27.57 -36.81
C GLU A 145 -22.79 29.02 -36.47
N ILE A 146 -22.58 29.42 -35.20
CA ILE A 146 -22.59 30.83 -34.80
C ILE A 146 -21.54 31.65 -35.58
N ARG A 147 -20.34 31.11 -35.74
CA ARG A 147 -19.26 31.74 -36.52
C ARG A 147 -19.69 32.02 -37.98
N GLU A 148 -20.35 31.03 -38.60
CA GLU A 148 -20.83 31.21 -39.98
C GLU A 148 -21.93 32.29 -40.06
N THR A 149 -22.88 32.26 -39.11
CA THR A 149 -23.95 33.26 -39.00
C THR A 149 -23.39 34.67 -38.80
N VAL A 150 -22.40 34.85 -37.93
CA VAL A 150 -21.72 36.14 -37.72
C VAL A 150 -21.04 36.61 -38.99
N ALA A 151 -20.33 35.71 -39.68
CA ALA A 151 -19.66 36.04 -40.94
C ALA A 151 -20.65 36.45 -42.06
N GLU A 152 -21.83 35.78 -42.14
CA GLU A 152 -22.89 36.15 -43.08
C GLU A 152 -23.50 37.49 -42.74
N THR A 153 -23.80 37.73 -41.46
CA THR A 153 -24.35 38.98 -40.96
C THR A 153 -23.40 40.15 -41.23
N THR A 154 -22.11 39.97 -40.99
CA THR A 154 -21.05 40.96 -41.29
C THR A 154 -21.07 41.34 -42.78
N ARG A 155 -21.22 40.37 -43.68
CA ARG A 155 -21.32 40.62 -45.14
C ARG A 155 -22.58 41.43 -45.50
N LYS A 156 -23.73 41.11 -44.87
CA LYS A 156 -24.99 41.86 -45.10
C LYS A 156 -24.91 43.29 -44.59
N VAL A 157 -24.35 43.50 -43.40
CA VAL A 157 -24.15 44.84 -42.81
C VAL A 157 -23.18 45.70 -43.66
N LYS A 158 -22.10 45.07 -44.15
CA LYS A 158 -21.18 45.77 -45.08
C LYS A 158 -21.89 46.26 -46.33
N ARG A 159 -22.73 45.42 -46.98
CA ARG A 159 -23.55 45.84 -48.15
C ARG A 159 -24.50 46.96 -47.79
N LEU A 160 -25.11 46.95 -46.60
CA LEU A 160 -25.97 48.00 -46.10
C LEU A 160 -25.20 49.35 -45.96
N ALA A 161 -23.99 49.32 -45.43
CA ALA A 161 -23.11 50.49 -45.34
C ALA A 161 -22.75 51.03 -46.70
N GLU A 162 -22.39 50.14 -47.65
CA GLU A 162 -22.10 50.54 -49.03
C GLU A 162 -23.32 51.20 -49.73
N SER A 163 -24.53 50.61 -49.61
CA SER A 163 -25.78 51.12 -50.12
C SER A 163 -26.15 52.46 -49.50
N SER A 164 -25.96 52.66 -48.20
CA SER A 164 -26.20 53.92 -47.47
C SER A 164 -25.25 55.03 -47.96
N GLN A 165 -24.02 54.67 -48.32
CA GLN A 165 -23.06 55.59 -48.87
C GLN A 165 -23.48 56.08 -50.29
N GLU A 166 -24.03 55.17 -51.11
CA GLU A 166 -24.58 55.51 -52.41
C GLU A 166 -25.82 56.41 -52.27
N ILE A 167 -26.73 56.14 -51.33
CA ILE A 167 -27.88 56.97 -51.05
C ILE A 167 -27.42 58.36 -50.64
N SER A 168 -26.37 58.46 -49.78
CA SER A 168 -25.81 59.82 -49.41
C SER A 168 -25.38 60.60 -50.60
N LYS A 169 -24.71 59.96 -51.59
CA LYS A 169 -24.27 60.66 -52.83
C LYS A 169 -25.46 61.11 -53.64
N ILE A 170 -26.54 60.30 -53.76
CA ILE A 170 -27.77 60.67 -54.48
C ILE A 170 -28.47 61.85 -53.81
N VAL A 171 -28.60 61.79 -52.47
CA VAL A 171 -29.20 62.89 -51.68
C VAL A 171 -28.45 64.19 -51.87
N ALA A 172 -27.11 64.19 -51.86
CA ALA A 172 -26.27 65.37 -52.13
C ALA A 172 -26.52 65.92 -53.54
N LEU A 173 -26.63 65.03 -54.54
CA LEU A 173 -26.92 65.45 -55.93
C LEU A 173 -28.30 66.11 -56.06
N ILE A 174 -29.34 65.45 -55.43
CA ILE A 174 -30.71 66.02 -55.48
C ILE A 174 -30.77 67.37 -54.72
N SER A 175 -30.02 67.54 -53.64
CA SER A 175 -29.89 68.79 -52.87
C SER A 175 -29.31 69.92 -53.74
N GLN A 176 -28.30 69.58 -54.56
CA GLN A 176 -27.74 70.50 -55.52
C GLN A 176 -28.78 70.94 -56.60
N ILE A 177 -29.57 69.95 -57.09
CA ILE A 177 -30.62 70.23 -58.07
C ILE A 177 -31.70 71.11 -57.43
N ALA A 178 -32.16 70.85 -56.23
CA ALA A 178 -33.12 71.70 -55.53
C ALA A 178 -32.60 73.12 -55.32
N SER A 179 -31.35 73.28 -54.93
CA SER A 179 -30.69 74.62 -54.82
C SER A 179 -30.63 75.36 -56.12
N ARG A 180 -30.25 74.66 -57.23
CA ARG A 180 -30.24 75.25 -58.56
C ARG A 180 -31.64 75.64 -59.02
N THR A 181 -32.68 74.83 -58.77
CA THR A 181 -34.06 75.08 -59.11
C THR A 181 -34.55 76.30 -58.34
N ASN A 182 -34.21 76.40 -57.05
CA ASN A 182 -34.52 77.57 -56.25
C ASN A 182 -33.93 78.90 -56.88
N LEU A 183 -32.67 78.86 -57.31
CA LEU A 183 -32.03 79.97 -57.95
C LEU A 183 -32.64 80.27 -59.32
N LEU A 184 -32.99 79.29 -60.13
CA LEU A 184 -33.70 79.51 -61.41
C LEU A 184 -35.09 80.09 -61.19
N ALA A 185 -35.83 79.63 -60.22
CA ALA A 185 -37.15 80.15 -59.86
C ALA A 185 -37.05 81.60 -59.39
N LEU A 186 -36.02 81.90 -58.55
CA LEU A 186 -35.76 83.30 -58.15
C LEU A 186 -35.50 84.22 -59.36
N ASN A 187 -34.64 83.77 -60.27
CA ASN A 187 -34.35 84.55 -61.50
C ASN A 187 -35.61 84.70 -62.34
N ALA A 188 -36.47 83.71 -62.50
CA ALA A 188 -37.71 83.78 -63.21
C ALA A 188 -38.72 84.71 -62.51
N SER A 189 -38.77 84.72 -61.17
CA SER A 189 -39.63 85.68 -60.41
C SER A 189 -39.14 87.13 -60.62
N ILE A 190 -37.82 87.37 -60.68
CA ILE A 190 -37.27 88.72 -60.95
C ILE A 190 -37.62 89.20 -62.36
N GLU A 191 -37.47 88.30 -63.34
CA GLU A 191 -37.74 88.70 -64.76
C GLU A 191 -39.27 88.88 -64.98
N ALA A 192 -40.10 88.08 -64.33
CA ALA A 192 -41.56 88.24 -64.34
C ALA A 192 -42.00 89.59 -63.71
N ALA A 193 -41.37 89.99 -62.62
CA ALA A 193 -41.57 91.33 -62.02
C ALA A 193 -41.13 92.43 -62.93
N ARG A 194 -40.13 92.24 -63.75
CA ARG A 194 -39.61 93.22 -64.73
C ARG A 194 -40.53 93.43 -65.93
N ALA A 195 -41.29 92.38 -66.28
CA ALA A 195 -42.31 92.39 -67.33
C ALA A 195 -43.64 93.09 -66.93
N GLY A 196 -43.75 93.55 -65.68
CA GLY A 196 -44.93 94.29 -65.19
C GLY A 196 -46.21 93.54 -65.23
N GLU A 197 -47.34 94.10 -65.63
CA GLU A 197 -48.65 93.42 -65.66
C GLU A 197 -48.65 92.15 -66.55
N SER A 198 -47.88 92.11 -67.64
CA SER A 198 -47.79 90.97 -68.54
C SER A 198 -47.07 89.76 -67.93
N GLY A 199 -46.24 89.96 -66.90
CA GLY A 199 -45.46 88.94 -66.23
C GLY A 199 -46.17 88.35 -64.98
N ARG A 200 -47.31 88.80 -64.57
CA ARG A 200 -47.98 88.46 -63.28
C ARG A 200 -48.28 86.97 -63.11
N GLY A 201 -48.77 86.33 -64.21
CA GLY A 201 -49.00 84.83 -64.16
C GLY A 201 -47.73 84.03 -64.04
N PHE A 202 -46.66 84.46 -64.69
CA PHE A 202 -45.31 83.84 -64.60
C PHE A 202 -44.66 84.05 -63.23
N ALA A 203 -44.89 85.18 -62.58
CA ALA A 203 -44.36 85.45 -61.25
C ALA A 203 -44.96 84.51 -60.20
N ILE A 204 -46.29 84.22 -60.32
CA ILE A 204 -46.96 83.23 -59.37
C ILE A 204 -46.35 81.83 -59.56
N VAL A 205 -46.17 81.36 -60.80
CA VAL A 205 -45.63 80.06 -61.08
C VAL A 205 -44.15 79.98 -60.60
N ALA A 206 -43.38 81.04 -60.82
CA ALA A 206 -41.97 81.08 -60.37
C ALA A 206 -41.86 81.05 -58.83
N ASP A 207 -42.78 81.76 -58.12
CA ASP A 207 -42.79 81.71 -56.65
C ASP A 207 -43.21 80.30 -56.11
N GLU A 208 -44.17 79.66 -56.76
CA GLU A 208 -44.60 78.30 -56.41
C GLU A 208 -43.45 77.29 -56.63
N VAL A 209 -42.74 77.37 -57.76
CA VAL A 209 -41.54 76.53 -58.05
C VAL A 209 -40.46 76.81 -57.01
N ARG A 210 -40.29 78.07 -56.60
CA ARG A 210 -39.33 78.43 -55.55
C ARG A 210 -39.68 77.81 -54.20
N GLN A 211 -40.97 77.90 -53.80
CA GLN A 211 -41.45 77.24 -52.52
C GLN A 211 -41.28 75.74 -52.56
N LEU A 212 -41.58 75.07 -53.70
CA LEU A 212 -41.39 73.64 -53.86
C LEU A 212 -39.91 73.24 -53.78
N ALA A 213 -39.01 74.00 -54.36
CA ALA A 213 -37.59 73.83 -54.28
C ALA A 213 -37.06 73.94 -52.82
N ASP A 214 -37.51 74.93 -52.08
CA ASP A 214 -37.15 75.17 -50.69
C ASP A 214 -37.66 73.99 -49.78
N LYS A 215 -38.94 73.57 -50.01
CA LYS A 215 -39.53 72.41 -49.30
C LYS A 215 -38.75 71.11 -49.59
N SER A 216 -38.40 70.95 -50.89
CA SER A 216 -37.56 69.78 -51.29
C SER A 216 -36.20 69.82 -50.61
N ALA A 217 -35.53 70.99 -50.54
CA ALA A 217 -34.22 71.11 -49.85
C ALA A 217 -34.33 70.79 -48.34
N LYS A 218 -35.43 71.18 -47.66
CA LYS A 218 -35.66 70.80 -46.26
C LYS A 218 -35.82 69.32 -46.09
N SER A 219 -36.69 68.66 -46.89
CA SER A 219 -36.92 67.19 -46.80
C SER A 219 -35.61 66.41 -47.11
N LEU A 220 -34.79 66.90 -48.05
CA LEU A 220 -33.49 66.28 -48.34
C LEU A 220 -32.51 66.39 -47.20
N LYS A 221 -32.55 67.46 -46.40
CA LYS A 221 -31.73 67.62 -45.22
C LYS A 221 -32.15 66.63 -44.11
N GLU A 222 -33.46 66.36 -43.98
CA GLU A 222 -33.98 65.33 -43.06
C GLU A 222 -33.52 63.94 -43.51
N ILE A 223 -33.62 63.65 -44.82
CA ILE A 223 -33.11 62.34 -45.37
C ILE A 223 -31.61 62.17 -45.14
N GLU A 224 -30.81 63.25 -45.34
CA GLU A 224 -29.36 63.24 -45.07
C GLU A 224 -29.04 62.86 -43.63
N GLN A 225 -29.81 63.42 -42.66
CA GLN A 225 -29.65 63.09 -41.25
C GLN A 225 -29.95 61.60 -40.97
N ILE A 226 -31.05 61.08 -41.57
CA ILE A 226 -31.41 59.65 -41.43
C ILE A 226 -30.31 58.79 -42.03
N VAL A 227 -29.77 59.13 -43.21
CA VAL A 227 -28.70 58.33 -43.83
C VAL A 227 -27.41 58.38 -43.02
N MET A 228 -27.04 59.52 -42.43
CA MET A 228 -25.91 59.58 -41.48
C MET A 228 -26.11 58.73 -40.23
N GLN A 229 -27.32 58.75 -39.72
CA GLN A 229 -27.64 57.86 -38.59
C GLN A 229 -27.50 56.39 -38.95
N ILE A 230 -28.04 55.93 -40.10
CA ILE A 230 -27.91 54.53 -40.58
C ILE A 230 -26.42 54.19 -40.77
N GLN A 231 -25.57 55.06 -41.29
CA GLN A 231 -24.15 54.88 -41.45
C GLN A 231 -23.45 54.66 -40.07
N SER A 232 -23.79 55.50 -39.09
CA SER A 232 -23.28 55.40 -37.72
C SER A 232 -23.66 54.08 -37.04
N GLU A 233 -24.94 53.72 -37.17
CA GLU A 233 -25.44 52.49 -36.60
C GLU A 233 -24.81 51.24 -37.26
N THR A 234 -24.69 51.24 -38.59
CA THR A 234 -24.02 50.14 -39.31
C THR A 234 -22.54 50.02 -38.93
N GLY A 235 -21.86 51.14 -38.70
CA GLY A 235 -20.48 51.16 -38.19
C GLY A 235 -20.40 50.49 -36.78
N SER A 236 -21.32 50.87 -35.91
CA SER A 236 -21.39 50.27 -34.55
C SER A 236 -21.68 48.76 -34.59
N VAL A 237 -22.61 48.32 -35.47
CA VAL A 237 -22.88 46.90 -35.66
C VAL A 237 -21.68 46.13 -36.20
N MET A 238 -20.91 46.73 -37.13
CA MET A 238 -19.68 46.09 -37.64
C MET A 238 -18.66 45.86 -36.53
N THR A 239 -18.42 46.85 -35.66
CA THR A 239 -17.52 46.69 -34.51
C THR A 239 -18.02 45.61 -33.58
N ALA A 240 -19.32 45.54 -33.26
CA ALA A 240 -19.89 44.50 -32.45
C ALA A 240 -19.74 43.08 -33.08
N MET A 241 -19.83 42.99 -34.44
CA MET A 241 -19.60 41.71 -35.14
C MET A 241 -18.14 41.28 -35.10
N GLU A 242 -17.17 42.19 -35.14
CA GLU A 242 -15.75 41.91 -34.97
C GLU A 242 -15.47 41.40 -33.56
N GLU A 243 -16.01 42.06 -32.53
CA GLU A 243 -15.91 41.58 -31.13
C GLU A 243 -16.56 40.22 -30.96
N GLY A 244 -17.76 40.01 -31.54
CA GLY A 244 -18.44 38.73 -31.56
C GLY A 244 -17.60 37.60 -32.18
N THR A 245 -16.90 37.89 -33.28
CA THR A 245 -15.98 36.93 -33.92
C THR A 245 -14.82 36.54 -32.99
N GLN A 246 -14.25 37.52 -32.29
CA GLN A 246 -13.18 37.24 -31.30
C GLN A 246 -13.68 36.37 -30.15
N GLN A 247 -14.90 36.63 -29.65
CA GLN A 247 -15.50 35.82 -28.58
C GLN A 247 -15.75 34.38 -29.04
N VAL A 248 -16.19 34.18 -30.27
CA VAL A 248 -16.38 32.86 -30.89
C VAL A 248 -15.06 32.08 -30.95
N ILE A 249 -13.97 32.73 -31.41
CA ILE A 249 -12.63 32.11 -31.46
C ILE A 249 -12.17 31.69 -30.06
N LYS A 250 -12.35 32.59 -29.07
CA LYS A 250 -12.01 32.31 -27.67
C LYS A 250 -12.84 31.17 -27.12
N GLY A 251 -14.14 31.11 -27.39
CA GLY A 251 -15.05 30.06 -26.98
C GLY A 251 -14.65 28.70 -27.56
N THR A 252 -14.29 28.63 -28.83
CA THR A 252 -13.79 27.42 -29.48
C THR A 252 -12.54 26.88 -28.78
N LYS A 253 -11.57 27.77 -28.48
CA LYS A 253 -10.33 27.38 -27.81
C LYS A 253 -10.59 26.81 -26.41
N LEU A 254 -11.48 27.45 -25.63
CA LEU A 254 -11.86 26.97 -24.29
C LEU A 254 -12.56 25.61 -24.37
N ALA A 255 -13.41 25.39 -25.35
CA ALA A 255 -14.06 24.09 -25.56
C ALA A 255 -13.04 23.01 -25.93
N GLU A 256 -12.05 23.28 -26.77
CA GLU A 256 -10.94 22.36 -27.09
C GLU A 256 -10.10 22.04 -25.86
N GLU A 257 -9.80 23.00 -25.01
CA GLU A 257 -9.09 22.78 -23.74
C GLU A 257 -9.91 21.92 -22.77
N ALA A 258 -11.23 22.11 -22.69
CA ALA A 258 -12.13 21.29 -21.92
C ALA A 258 -12.16 19.83 -22.45
N LYS A 259 -12.23 19.62 -23.77
CA LYS A 259 -12.16 18.30 -24.40
C LYS A 259 -10.87 17.56 -24.01
N ARG A 260 -9.72 18.22 -24.13
CA ARG A 260 -8.43 17.64 -23.73
C ARG A 260 -8.40 17.26 -22.24
N SER A 261 -9.02 18.08 -21.39
CA SER A 261 -9.10 17.78 -19.95
C SER A 261 -9.93 16.53 -19.68
N LEU A 262 -11.04 16.34 -20.40
CA LEU A 262 -11.86 15.13 -20.31
C LEU A 262 -11.13 13.89 -20.85
N GLU A 263 -10.39 14.02 -21.94
CA GLU A 263 -9.53 12.93 -22.46
C GLU A 263 -8.47 12.50 -21.43
N ASN A 264 -7.87 13.46 -20.73
CA ASN A 264 -6.93 13.17 -19.63
C ASN A 264 -7.61 12.42 -18.47
N ILE A 265 -8.86 12.78 -18.11
CA ILE A 265 -9.62 12.08 -17.08
C ILE A 265 -9.84 10.61 -17.49
N ILE A 266 -10.19 10.34 -18.74
CA ILE A 266 -10.36 8.98 -19.27
C ILE A 266 -9.04 8.19 -19.15
N GLN A 267 -7.91 8.80 -19.52
CA GLN A 267 -6.60 8.16 -19.39
C GLN A 267 -6.25 7.83 -17.93
N VAL A 268 -6.52 8.76 -17.00
CA VAL A 268 -6.30 8.53 -15.56
C VAL A 268 -7.21 7.42 -15.04
N ALA A 269 -8.48 7.41 -15.42
CA ALA A 269 -9.44 6.37 -15.04
C ALA A 269 -9.00 4.97 -15.53
N ASN A 270 -8.53 4.86 -16.78
CA ASN A 270 -7.98 3.62 -17.32
C ASN A 270 -6.71 3.17 -16.57
N ARG A 271 -5.86 4.10 -16.15
CA ARG A 271 -4.68 3.78 -15.35
C ARG A 271 -5.04 3.30 -13.95
N ILE A 272 -6.08 3.88 -13.35
CA ILE A 272 -6.62 3.40 -12.06
C ILE A 272 -7.15 1.96 -12.21
N ASP A 273 -7.90 1.65 -13.26
CA ASP A 273 -8.39 0.27 -13.53
C ASP A 273 -7.25 -0.75 -13.57
N ILE A 274 -6.15 -0.43 -14.27
CA ILE A 274 -4.97 -1.30 -14.34
C ILE A 274 -4.34 -1.51 -12.96
N LEU A 275 -4.18 -0.45 -12.18
CA LEU A 275 -3.60 -0.52 -10.82
C LEU A 275 -4.49 -1.33 -9.88
N VAL A 276 -5.80 -1.16 -9.95
CA VAL A 276 -6.77 -1.90 -9.13
C VAL A 276 -6.75 -3.39 -9.45
N ARG A 277 -6.61 -3.76 -10.73
CA ARG A 277 -6.44 -5.17 -11.12
C ARG A 277 -5.18 -5.78 -10.53
N SER A 278 -4.08 -5.02 -10.50
CA SER A 278 -2.84 -5.47 -9.82
C SER A 278 -3.08 -5.67 -8.33
N ILE A 279 -3.70 -4.70 -7.63
CA ILE A 279 -4.03 -4.81 -6.21
C ILE A 279 -4.92 -6.04 -5.94
N THR A 280 -5.90 -6.31 -6.80
CA THR A 280 -6.77 -7.49 -6.68
C THR A 280 -5.98 -8.79 -6.80
N THR A 281 -5.03 -8.87 -7.74
CA THR A 281 -4.15 -10.02 -7.90
C THR A 281 -3.26 -10.20 -6.65
N ASP A 282 -2.63 -9.12 -6.18
CA ASP A 282 -1.76 -9.13 -5.01
C ASP A 282 -2.53 -9.54 -3.73
N THR A 283 -3.79 -9.11 -3.57
CA THR A 283 -4.62 -9.48 -2.41
C THR A 283 -5.00 -10.96 -2.42
N VAL A 284 -5.18 -11.57 -3.59
CA VAL A 284 -5.40 -13.03 -3.70
C VAL A 284 -4.14 -13.78 -3.26
N GLU A 285 -2.97 -13.41 -3.77
CA GLU A 285 -1.68 -14.03 -3.40
C GLU A 285 -1.37 -13.84 -1.91
N GLN A 286 -1.62 -12.65 -1.36
CA GLN A 286 -1.48 -12.39 0.08
C GLN A 286 -2.42 -13.26 0.93
N THR A 287 -3.65 -13.50 0.46
CA THR A 287 -4.60 -14.38 1.16
C THR A 287 -4.11 -15.82 1.20
N GLU A 288 -3.57 -16.33 0.09
CA GLU A 288 -2.97 -17.66 0.03
C GLU A 288 -1.75 -17.79 0.93
N THR A 289 -0.86 -16.79 0.89
CA THR A 289 0.32 -16.73 1.75
C THR A 289 -0.07 -16.69 3.23
N SER A 290 -1.07 -15.89 3.61
CA SER A 290 -1.56 -15.82 5.00
C SER A 290 -2.11 -17.15 5.48
N ARG A 291 -2.83 -17.88 4.63
CA ARG A 291 -3.30 -19.24 4.95
C ARG A 291 -2.15 -20.22 5.12
N ALA A 292 -1.14 -20.16 4.25
CA ALA A 292 0.06 -20.99 4.38
C ALA A 292 0.80 -20.71 5.69
N VAL A 293 0.98 -19.43 6.05
CA VAL A 293 1.58 -19.02 7.33
C VAL A 293 0.77 -19.55 8.52
N ALA A 294 -0.57 -19.41 8.50
CA ALA A 294 -1.42 -19.95 9.56
C ALA A 294 -1.24 -21.46 9.72
N HIS A 295 -1.19 -22.21 8.64
CA HIS A 295 -0.97 -23.66 8.67
C HIS A 295 0.41 -24.03 9.27
N VAL A 296 1.46 -23.30 8.87
CA VAL A 296 2.80 -23.51 9.46
C VAL A 296 2.80 -23.22 10.95
N MET A 297 2.16 -22.11 11.38
CA MET A 297 2.07 -21.75 12.80
C MET A 297 1.34 -22.82 13.63
N GLN A 298 0.24 -23.39 13.11
CA GLN A 298 -0.46 -24.50 13.74
C GLN A 298 0.42 -25.77 13.87
N SER A 299 1.20 -26.08 12.83
CA SER A 299 2.14 -27.19 12.86
C SER A 299 3.24 -26.99 13.91
N VAL A 300 3.78 -25.76 14.02
CA VAL A 300 4.79 -25.43 15.02
C VAL A 300 4.21 -25.45 16.44
N GLU A 301 2.96 -25.02 16.62
CA GLU A 301 2.26 -25.11 17.90
C GLU A 301 2.12 -26.56 18.38
N LEU A 302 1.70 -27.46 17.48
CA LEU A 302 1.63 -28.88 17.78
C LEU A 302 3.01 -29.47 18.16
N THR A 303 4.05 -29.12 17.40
CA THR A 303 5.43 -29.50 17.68
C THR A 303 5.92 -28.99 19.04
N ALA A 304 5.56 -27.76 19.41
CA ALA A 304 5.89 -27.21 20.72
C ALA A 304 5.18 -27.99 21.85
N GLN A 305 3.90 -28.33 21.69
CA GLN A 305 3.16 -29.13 22.65
C GLN A 305 3.77 -30.54 22.80
N GLU A 306 4.10 -31.21 21.68
CA GLU A 306 4.78 -32.49 21.67
C GLU A 306 6.15 -32.41 22.37
N THR A 307 6.94 -31.38 22.05
CA THR A 307 8.25 -31.14 22.69
C THR A 307 8.12 -30.98 24.19
N SER A 308 7.12 -30.26 24.68
CA SER A 308 6.86 -30.15 26.12
C SER A 308 6.54 -31.49 26.77
N GLN A 309 5.70 -32.31 26.11
CA GLN A 309 5.36 -33.65 26.64
C GLN A 309 6.57 -34.59 26.66
N GLU A 310 7.37 -34.60 25.59
CA GLU A 310 8.58 -35.42 25.55
C GLU A 310 9.61 -34.97 26.58
N ALA A 311 9.78 -33.65 26.77
CA ALA A 311 10.66 -33.15 27.82
C ALA A 311 10.21 -33.55 29.22
N GLN A 312 8.89 -33.63 29.50
CA GLN A 312 8.35 -34.13 30.74
C GLN A 312 8.61 -35.64 30.92
N ARG A 313 8.48 -36.44 29.85
CA ARG A 313 8.81 -37.87 29.87
C ARG A 313 10.29 -38.11 30.16
N VAL A 314 11.17 -37.32 29.49
CA VAL A 314 12.62 -37.38 29.74
C VAL A 314 12.93 -36.99 31.17
N SER A 315 12.30 -35.95 31.74
CA SER A 315 12.46 -35.58 33.17
C SER A 315 12.10 -36.72 34.09
N GLY A 316 10.97 -37.42 33.85
CA GLY A 316 10.57 -38.60 34.64
C GLY A 316 11.57 -39.76 34.56
N ALA A 317 12.09 -40.06 33.35
CA ALA A 317 13.10 -41.07 33.15
C ALA A 317 14.42 -40.75 33.87
N LEU A 318 14.83 -39.50 33.87
CA LEU A 318 16.04 -39.01 34.57
C LEU A 318 15.88 -39.09 36.09
N GLN A 319 14.70 -38.77 36.62
CA GLN A 319 14.41 -38.98 38.07
C GLN A 319 14.51 -40.43 38.46
N HIS A 320 13.98 -41.34 37.63
CA HIS A 320 14.12 -42.79 37.85
C HIS A 320 15.60 -43.20 37.81
N LEU A 321 16.40 -42.69 36.85
CA LEU A 321 17.83 -42.97 36.76
C LEU A 321 18.61 -42.50 37.99
N VAL A 322 18.28 -41.30 38.54
CA VAL A 322 18.83 -40.83 39.81
C VAL A 322 18.47 -41.76 40.96
N GLY A 323 17.23 -42.29 40.99
CA GLY A 323 16.81 -43.31 41.98
C GLY A 323 17.65 -44.58 41.90
N VAL A 324 17.78 -45.15 40.72
CA VAL A 324 18.59 -46.36 40.48
C VAL A 324 20.07 -46.15 40.86
N SER A 325 20.61 -44.98 40.48
CA SER A 325 21.99 -44.65 40.82
C SER A 325 22.22 -44.51 42.33
N ARG A 326 21.26 -43.95 43.04
CA ARG A 326 21.27 -43.84 44.51
C ARG A 326 21.21 -45.21 45.18
N ASP A 327 20.32 -46.10 44.66
CA ASP A 327 20.21 -47.46 45.18
C ASP A 327 21.51 -48.26 44.95
N LEU A 328 22.17 -48.04 43.80
CA LEU A 328 23.46 -48.64 43.50
C LEU A 328 24.56 -48.16 44.47
N ILE A 329 24.62 -46.83 44.74
CA ILE A 329 25.54 -46.27 45.74
C ILE A 329 25.28 -46.90 47.09
N SER A 330 24.02 -46.95 47.54
CA SER A 330 23.64 -47.56 48.80
C SER A 330 24.04 -49.06 48.90
N SER A 331 23.90 -49.79 47.79
CA SER A 331 24.28 -51.25 47.73
C SER A 331 25.78 -51.41 47.85
N VAL A 332 26.60 -50.57 47.26
CA VAL A 332 28.07 -50.67 47.38
C VAL A 332 28.62 -49.95 48.62
N GLU A 333 27.87 -49.12 49.30
CA GLU A 333 28.21 -48.51 50.58
C GLU A 333 28.26 -49.50 51.72
N ARG A 334 27.61 -50.66 51.55
CA ARG A 334 27.74 -51.78 52.50
C ARG A 334 29.15 -52.36 52.53
N PHE A 335 29.93 -52.18 51.46
CA PHE A 335 31.33 -52.57 51.43
C PHE A 335 32.21 -51.42 51.97
N ARG A 336 32.92 -51.74 53.09
CA ARG A 336 33.87 -50.84 53.70
C ARG A 336 35.18 -50.81 52.92
N VAL A 337 35.52 -49.67 52.29
CA VAL A 337 36.79 -49.49 51.61
C VAL A 337 37.50 -48.29 52.24
N GLU A 338 38.82 -48.38 52.45
CA GLU A 338 39.56 -47.16 52.84
C GLU A 338 39.44 -46.09 51.84
N THR A 339 38.97 -44.94 52.23
CA THR A 339 39.00 -43.77 51.39
C THR A 339 40.42 -43.21 51.36
N ALA A 340 40.90 -42.81 50.19
CA ALA A 340 42.23 -42.24 50.00
C ALA A 340 42.47 -40.85 50.70
N GLU A 341 41.55 -40.44 51.57
CA GLU A 341 41.63 -39.19 52.37
C GLU A 341 42.26 -39.41 53.75
N SER A 342 42.86 -40.58 54.01
CA SER A 342 43.53 -40.92 55.25
C SER A 342 45.05 -41.13 55.07
N ARG A 343 45.67 -40.30 54.21
CA ARG A 343 47.14 -40.15 54.18
C ARG A 343 47.51 -38.66 54.12
#